data_91e836ad33d34c1350d391052d6ec604
#
_entry.id   91e836ad33d34c1350d391052d6ec604
#
_cell.length_a   1.000
_cell.length_b   1.000
_cell.length_c   1.000
_cell.angle_alpha   90.00
_cell.angle_beta   90.00
_cell.angle_gamma   90.00
#
_symmetry.space_group_name_H-M   'P 1'
#
loop_
_entity.id
_entity.type
_entity.pdbx_description
1 polymer ?
#
loop_
_entity_poly.entity_id
_entity_poly.type
_entity_poly.pdbx_seq_one_letter_code
_entity_poly.pdbx_strand_id
1 'polypeptide(L)'
;MAKAIKSKKEIKRKEYNLIRYSNSSLTHELIRSSVNSALQILLEQYHTEGKYIGIYWPLKGEVDIRFIKEVNNQKTALPSSSKNKGIKYYHWSNNNLKLDSNKIPAPVGENPIKPSDISILFVPAIAIDQEGYRL
;
A
#
# COMPACT_ATOMS: atom_id res chain seq x y z
N MET A 1 6.77 7.12 30.18
CA MET A 1 5.66 6.38 29.55
C MET A 1 5.74 6.35 28.03
N ALA A 2 5.86 7.47 27.34
CA ALA A 2 5.94 7.50 25.86
C ALA A 2 7.14 6.70 25.30
N LYS A 3 8.30 6.76 25.95
CA LYS A 3 9.50 6.03 25.56
C LYS A 3 9.35 4.49 25.69
N ALA A 4 8.65 4.01 26.72
CA ALA A 4 8.42 2.57 26.94
C ALA A 4 7.41 2.01 25.92
N ILE A 5 6.39 2.76 25.57
CA ILE A 5 5.39 2.37 24.55
C ILE A 5 6.04 2.30 23.16
N LYS A 6 6.88 3.27 22.83
CA LYS A 6 7.63 3.26 21.55
C LYS A 6 8.54 2.04 21.45
N SER A 7 9.23 1.71 22.53
CA SER A 7 10.09 0.53 22.63
C SER A 7 9.32 -0.77 22.41
N LYS A 8 8.14 -0.94 23.01
CA LYS A 8 7.29 -2.12 22.81
C LYS A 8 6.82 -2.27 21.37
N LYS A 9 6.39 -1.18 20.73
CA LYS A 9 5.99 -1.19 19.33
C LYS A 9 7.16 -1.55 18.40
N GLU A 10 8.34 -1.02 18.68
CA GLU A 10 9.54 -1.33 17.89
C GLU A 10 9.94 -2.81 18.01
N ILE A 11 9.87 -3.37 19.20
CA ILE A 11 10.14 -4.79 19.44
C ILE A 11 9.15 -5.66 18.67
N LYS A 12 7.86 -5.35 18.76
CA LYS A 12 6.82 -6.08 18.03
C LYS A 12 7.00 -5.97 16.52
N ARG A 13 7.33 -4.80 15.99
CA ARG A 13 7.62 -4.63 14.56
C ARG A 13 8.78 -5.49 14.09
N LYS A 14 9.86 -5.57 14.88
CA LYS A 14 11.00 -6.43 14.56
C LYS A 14 10.61 -7.92 14.56
N GLU A 15 9.85 -8.35 15.54
CA GLU A 15 9.35 -9.73 15.66
C GLU A 15 8.49 -10.11 14.43
N TYR A 16 7.51 -9.29 14.08
CA TYR A 16 6.63 -9.55 12.94
C TYR A 16 7.34 -9.40 11.59
N ASN A 17 8.34 -8.54 11.48
CA ASN A 17 9.16 -8.45 10.28
C ASN A 17 9.96 -9.74 10.04
N LEU A 18 10.48 -10.37 11.08
CA LEU A 18 11.15 -11.66 10.94
C LEU A 18 10.20 -12.74 10.42
N ILE A 19 8.98 -12.78 10.93
CA ILE A 19 7.95 -13.70 10.45
C ILE A 19 7.63 -13.40 8.97
N ARG A 20 7.46 -12.14 8.62
CA ARG A 20 7.18 -11.72 7.25
C ARG A 20 8.29 -12.12 6.29
N TYR A 21 9.55 -11.90 6.66
CA TYR A 21 10.69 -12.23 5.80
C TYR A 21 10.92 -13.73 5.65
N SER A 22 10.39 -14.55 6.56
CA SER A 22 10.44 -16.02 6.46
C SER A 22 9.36 -16.59 5.54
N ASN A 23 8.38 -15.80 5.11
CA ASN A 23 7.31 -16.27 4.24
C ASN A 23 7.85 -16.70 2.88
N SER A 24 7.37 -17.85 2.41
CA SER A 24 7.73 -18.40 1.12
C SER A 24 7.07 -17.64 -0.04
N SER A 25 7.58 -17.84 -1.26
CA SER A 25 6.95 -17.33 -2.48
C SER A 25 5.53 -17.87 -2.67
N LEU A 26 5.27 -19.13 -2.28
CA LEU A 26 3.94 -19.73 -2.30
C LEU A 26 2.97 -18.96 -1.38
N THR A 27 3.40 -18.61 -0.19
CA THR A 27 2.59 -17.81 0.74
C THR A 27 2.24 -16.44 0.13
N HIS A 28 3.20 -15.78 -0.51
CA HIS A 28 2.98 -14.52 -1.20
C HIS A 28 1.98 -14.66 -2.36
N GLU A 29 2.05 -15.74 -3.13
CA GLU A 29 1.08 -16.00 -4.20
C GLU A 29 -0.35 -16.23 -3.67
N LEU A 30 -0.49 -16.97 -2.57
CA LEU A 30 -1.79 -17.18 -1.93
C LEU A 30 -2.39 -15.86 -1.43
N ILE A 31 -1.58 -15.00 -0.85
CA ILE A 31 -2.02 -13.67 -0.42
C ILE A 31 -2.40 -12.79 -1.62
N ARG A 32 -1.62 -12.81 -2.69
CA ARG A 32 -1.96 -12.09 -3.93
C ARG A 32 -3.30 -12.53 -4.50
N SER A 33 -3.53 -13.84 -4.55
CA SER A 33 -4.81 -14.40 -5.00
C SER A 33 -5.97 -13.93 -4.13
N SER A 34 -5.79 -13.92 -2.81
CA SER A 34 -6.79 -13.41 -1.87
C SER A 34 -7.05 -11.91 -2.05
N VAL A 35 -6.01 -11.12 -2.27
CA VAL A 35 -6.13 -9.68 -2.56
C VAL A 35 -6.90 -9.45 -3.85
N ASN A 36 -6.60 -10.23 -4.90
CA ASN A 36 -7.33 -10.13 -6.16
C ASN A 36 -8.81 -10.46 -6.01
N SER A 37 -9.14 -11.51 -5.28
CA SER A 37 -10.52 -11.88 -4.98
C SER A 37 -11.25 -10.79 -4.19
N ALA A 38 -10.61 -10.23 -3.19
CA ALA A 38 -11.15 -9.11 -2.41
C ALA A 38 -11.36 -7.87 -3.30
N LEU A 39 -10.42 -7.57 -4.19
CA LEU A 39 -10.55 -6.46 -5.13
C LEU A 39 -11.78 -6.61 -6.02
N GLN A 40 -12.03 -7.82 -6.58
CA GLN A 40 -13.20 -8.04 -7.41
C GLN A 40 -14.51 -7.78 -6.65
N ILE A 41 -14.60 -8.25 -5.41
CA ILE A 41 -15.76 -7.99 -4.55
C ILE A 41 -15.94 -6.48 -4.30
N LEU A 42 -14.85 -5.77 -3.99
CA LEU A 42 -14.91 -4.33 -3.75
C LEU A 42 -15.30 -3.54 -5.01
N LEU A 43 -14.84 -3.96 -6.17
CA LEU A 43 -15.21 -3.33 -7.45
C LEU A 43 -16.71 -3.50 -7.77
N GLU A 44 -17.32 -4.61 -7.35
CA GLU A 44 -18.74 -4.83 -7.49
C GLU A 44 -19.58 -4.01 -6.49
N GLN A 45 -19.05 -3.81 -5.27
CA GLN A 45 -19.77 -3.14 -4.19
C GLN A 45 -19.69 -1.61 -4.24
N TYR A 46 -18.60 -1.07 -4.75
CA TYR A 46 -18.33 0.36 -4.71
C TYR A 46 -18.24 0.96 -6.11
N HIS A 47 -18.77 2.16 -6.24
CA HIS A 47 -18.66 2.92 -7.48
C HIS A 47 -17.24 3.43 -7.65
N THR A 48 -16.50 2.83 -8.57
CA THR A 48 -15.09 3.16 -8.84
C THR A 48 -14.87 3.90 -10.16
N GLU A 49 -15.90 4.04 -10.97
CA GLU A 49 -15.80 4.70 -12.27
C GLU A 49 -15.27 6.13 -12.15
N GLY A 50 -14.22 6.44 -12.90
CA GLY A 50 -13.56 7.75 -12.86
C GLY A 50 -12.73 7.98 -11.58
N LYS A 51 -12.66 7.02 -10.67
CA LYS A 51 -11.91 7.11 -9.43
C LYS A 51 -10.63 6.30 -9.49
N TYR A 52 -9.76 6.53 -8.51
CA TYR A 52 -8.48 5.84 -8.38
C TYR A 52 -8.54 4.71 -7.37
N ILE A 53 -7.75 3.68 -7.61
CA ILE A 53 -7.37 2.69 -6.61
C ILE A 53 -5.97 3.05 -6.13
N GLY A 54 -5.84 3.38 -4.86
CA GLY A 54 -4.54 3.62 -4.23
C GLY A 54 -3.88 2.30 -3.87
N ILE A 55 -2.64 2.11 -4.30
CA ILE A 55 -1.82 0.96 -3.96
C ILE A 55 -0.49 1.42 -3.38
N TYR A 56 0.38 0.50 -3.04
CA TYR A 56 1.70 0.82 -2.52
C TYR A 56 2.80 0.17 -3.38
N TRP A 57 3.99 0.76 -3.35
CA TRP A 57 5.18 0.11 -3.87
C TRP A 57 5.70 -0.87 -2.83
N PRO A 58 5.82 -2.18 -3.14
CA PRO A 58 6.14 -3.17 -2.13
C PRO A 58 7.58 -3.01 -1.63
N LEU A 59 7.73 -3.00 -0.32
CA LEU A 59 9.02 -3.10 0.35
C LEU A 59 9.37 -4.57 0.59
N LYS A 60 10.59 -4.81 1.07
CA LYS A 60 11.05 -6.17 1.39
C LYS A 60 10.05 -6.87 2.33
N GLY A 61 9.60 -8.05 1.93
CA GLY A 61 8.65 -8.86 2.69
C GLY A 61 7.18 -8.49 2.51
N GLU A 62 6.88 -7.38 1.86
CA GLU A 62 5.51 -7.02 1.52
C GLU A 62 5.04 -7.75 0.26
N VAL A 63 3.76 -8.07 0.21
CA VAL A 63 3.18 -8.69 -0.98
C VAL A 63 3.10 -7.68 -2.12
N ASP A 64 3.54 -8.10 -3.30
CA ASP A 64 3.49 -7.26 -4.48
C ASP A 64 2.07 -7.24 -5.07
N ILE A 65 1.41 -6.09 -4.95
CA ILE A 65 0.07 -5.85 -5.47
C ILE A 65 0.06 -4.94 -6.70
N ARG A 66 1.21 -4.69 -7.32
CA ARG A 66 1.30 -3.81 -8.50
C ARG A 66 0.55 -4.35 -9.70
N PHE A 67 0.20 -5.65 -9.71
CA PHE A 67 -0.65 -6.25 -10.73
C PHE A 67 -2.03 -5.57 -10.84
N ILE A 68 -2.49 -4.89 -9.79
CA ILE A 68 -3.78 -4.17 -9.79
C ILE A 68 -3.85 -3.12 -10.91
N LYS A 69 -2.71 -2.55 -11.28
CA LYS A 69 -2.64 -1.60 -12.40
C LYS A 69 -3.18 -2.17 -13.72
N GLU A 70 -3.00 -3.47 -13.93
CA GLU A 70 -3.40 -4.15 -15.17
C GLU A 70 -4.82 -4.72 -15.10
N VAL A 71 -5.47 -4.64 -13.94
CA VAL A 71 -6.79 -5.23 -13.72
C VAL A 71 -7.90 -4.24 -14.08
N ASN A 72 -8.80 -4.67 -14.95
CA ASN A 72 -10.07 -3.98 -15.28
C ASN A 72 -9.91 -2.50 -15.68
N ASN A 73 -8.79 -2.13 -16.30
CA ASN A 73 -8.50 -0.74 -16.71
C ASN A 73 -8.67 0.30 -15.61
N GLN A 74 -8.46 -0.10 -14.36
CA GLN A 74 -8.58 0.81 -13.23
C GLN A 74 -7.44 1.82 -13.20
N LYS A 75 -7.78 3.06 -12.89
CA LYS A 75 -6.77 4.09 -12.62
C LYS A 75 -6.12 3.80 -11.28
N THR A 76 -4.79 3.71 -11.26
CA THR A 76 -4.03 3.46 -10.04
C THR A 76 -3.22 4.66 -9.60
N ALA A 77 -3.07 4.79 -8.29
CA ALA A 77 -2.28 5.82 -7.65
C ALA A 77 -1.25 5.21 -6.71
N LEU A 78 -0.07 5.82 -6.68
CA LEU A 78 1.01 5.46 -5.75
C LEU A 78 1.30 6.62 -4.80
N PRO A 79 1.70 6.31 -3.56
CA PRO A 79 2.10 7.33 -2.60
C PRO A 79 3.49 7.88 -2.93
N SER A 80 3.67 9.14 -2.62
CA SER A 80 4.97 9.81 -2.63
C SER A 80 5.12 10.60 -1.34
N SER A 81 6.19 10.36 -0.60
CA SER A 81 6.47 11.09 0.62
C SER A 81 7.42 12.26 0.36
N SER A 82 7.17 13.37 1.03
CA SER A 82 8.07 14.51 1.08
C SER A 82 8.33 14.93 2.52
N LYS A 83 9.55 15.44 2.79
CA LYS A 83 9.99 15.74 4.16
C LYS A 83 9.04 16.68 4.93
N ASN A 84 8.43 17.64 4.23
CA ASN A 84 7.65 18.71 4.87
C ASN A 84 6.15 18.63 4.57
N LYS A 85 5.71 17.75 3.64
CA LYS A 85 4.32 17.71 3.16
C LYS A 85 3.62 16.38 3.41
N GLY A 86 4.28 15.44 4.09
CA GLY A 86 3.74 14.12 4.36
C GLY A 86 3.63 13.27 3.11
N ILE A 87 2.64 12.38 3.10
CA ILE A 87 2.39 11.44 2.00
C ILE A 87 1.22 11.96 1.17
N LYS A 88 1.41 12.02 -0.15
CA LYS A 88 0.35 12.33 -1.11
C LYS A 88 0.35 11.27 -2.21
N TYR A 89 -0.81 11.03 -2.79
CA TYR A 89 -0.99 10.06 -3.86
C TYR A 89 -1.01 10.75 -5.21
N TYR A 90 -0.34 10.13 -6.19
CA TYR A 90 -0.25 10.62 -7.56
C TYR A 90 -0.65 9.52 -8.54
N HIS A 91 -1.17 9.93 -9.70
CA HIS A 91 -1.51 9.00 -10.78
C HIS A 91 -0.27 8.21 -11.20
N TRP A 92 -0.42 6.89 -11.22
CA TRP A 92 0.62 6.00 -11.72
C TRP A 92 0.30 5.59 -13.15
N SER A 93 0.89 6.30 -14.09
CA SER A 93 0.91 5.90 -15.50
C SER A 93 2.18 5.09 -15.81
N ASN A 94 2.41 4.76 -17.08
CA ASN A 94 3.64 4.10 -17.50
C ASN A 94 4.88 5.02 -17.48
N ASN A 95 4.76 6.19 -16.88
CA ASN A 95 5.79 7.20 -16.85
C ASN A 95 6.86 6.94 -15.80
N ASN A 96 7.93 7.72 -15.90
CA ASN A 96 9.10 7.63 -15.05
C ASN A 96 8.75 7.76 -13.57
N LEU A 97 9.21 6.79 -12.79
CA LEU A 97 9.20 6.87 -11.35
C LEU A 97 10.52 7.50 -10.88
N LYS A 98 10.44 8.27 -9.81
CA LYS A 98 11.62 8.78 -9.09
C LYS A 98 11.54 8.37 -7.64
N LEU A 99 12.68 8.29 -6.98
CA LEU A 99 12.71 8.01 -5.54
C LEU A 99 12.18 9.20 -4.75
N ASP A 100 11.25 8.94 -3.84
CA ASP A 100 10.73 9.95 -2.92
C ASP A 100 11.68 10.21 -1.74
N SER A 101 11.26 10.97 -0.74
CA SER A 101 12.10 11.29 0.42
C SER A 101 12.49 10.06 1.26
N ASN A 102 11.77 8.96 1.15
CA ASN A 102 12.06 7.68 1.79
C ASN A 102 12.76 6.69 0.88
N LYS A 103 13.25 7.14 -0.29
CA LYS A 103 13.91 6.32 -1.31
C LYS A 103 13.02 5.21 -1.87
N ILE A 104 11.72 5.46 -1.96
CA ILE A 104 10.74 4.55 -2.54
C ILE A 104 10.34 5.08 -3.91
N PRO A 105 10.28 4.23 -4.96
CA PRO A 105 9.81 4.66 -6.27
C PRO A 105 8.39 5.26 -6.20
N ALA A 106 8.24 6.43 -6.76
CA ALA A 106 6.98 7.17 -6.74
C ALA A 106 6.77 7.93 -8.06
N PRO A 107 5.52 8.15 -8.47
CA PRO A 107 5.23 8.94 -9.66
C PRO A 107 5.70 10.38 -9.51
N VAL A 108 6.11 10.96 -10.62
CA VAL A 108 6.42 12.38 -10.71
C VAL A 108 5.18 13.09 -11.22
N GLY A 109 4.64 14.01 -10.44
CA GLY A 109 3.48 14.79 -10.82
C GLY A 109 3.39 16.09 -10.04
N GLU A 110 2.72 17.06 -10.64
CA GLU A 110 2.54 18.38 -10.04
C GLU A 110 1.30 18.41 -9.14
N ASN A 111 0.26 17.66 -9.50
CA ASN A 111 -1.02 17.67 -8.83
C ASN A 111 -1.30 16.34 -8.13
N PRO A 112 -1.33 16.33 -6.79
CA PRO A 112 -1.74 15.15 -6.06
C PRO A 112 -3.24 14.87 -6.26
N ILE A 113 -3.59 13.58 -6.16
CA ILE A 113 -4.98 13.13 -6.22
C ILE A 113 -5.67 13.51 -4.91
N LYS A 114 -6.86 14.08 -5.02
CA LYS A 114 -7.69 14.36 -3.84
C LYS A 114 -8.13 13.06 -3.18
N PRO A 115 -8.15 12.98 -1.85
CA PRO A 115 -8.64 11.78 -1.15
C PRO A 115 -10.04 11.35 -1.59
N SER A 116 -10.91 12.28 -1.91
CA SER A 116 -12.26 12.00 -2.42
C SER A 116 -12.29 11.31 -3.79
N ASP A 117 -11.20 11.36 -4.54
CA ASP A 117 -11.05 10.71 -5.84
C ASP A 117 -10.42 9.31 -5.75
N ILE A 118 -10.10 8.84 -4.55
CA ILE A 118 -9.64 7.49 -4.28
C ILE A 118 -10.81 6.69 -3.68
N SER A 119 -11.27 5.68 -4.40
CA SER A 119 -12.40 4.86 -3.95
C SER A 119 -11.98 3.68 -3.08
N ILE A 120 -10.83 3.12 -3.35
CA ILE A 120 -10.25 1.97 -2.63
C ILE A 120 -8.79 2.29 -2.37
N LEU A 121 -8.35 2.03 -1.14
CA LEU A 121 -6.96 2.21 -0.75
C LEU A 121 -6.41 0.93 -0.14
N PHE A 122 -5.40 0.35 -0.77
CA PHE A 122 -4.63 -0.76 -0.22
C PHE A 122 -3.45 -0.21 0.58
N VAL A 123 -3.40 -0.57 1.85
CA VAL A 123 -2.37 -0.11 2.78
C VAL A 123 -1.60 -1.31 3.33
N PRO A 124 -0.26 -1.33 3.23
CA PRO A 124 0.51 -2.41 3.82
C PRO A 124 0.47 -2.33 5.34
N ALA A 125 0.42 -3.48 5.98
CA ALA A 125 0.46 -3.59 7.43
C ALA A 125 1.35 -4.76 7.84
N ILE A 126 2.14 -4.58 8.89
CA ILE A 126 2.94 -5.64 9.48
C ILE A 126 2.04 -6.60 10.26
N ALA A 127 1.11 -6.06 11.01
CA ALA A 127 0.13 -6.79 11.78
C ALA A 127 -1.11 -5.94 12.02
N ILE A 128 -2.24 -6.61 12.16
CA ILE A 128 -3.53 -6.00 12.48
C ILE A 128 -4.11 -6.79 13.65
N ASP A 129 -4.64 -6.09 14.65
CA ASP A 129 -5.32 -6.74 15.76
C ASP A 129 -6.78 -7.09 15.41
N GLN A 130 -7.47 -7.74 16.34
CA GLN A 130 -8.86 -8.17 16.14
C GLN A 130 -9.85 -7.00 16.00
N GLU A 131 -9.46 -5.82 16.46
CA GLU A 131 -10.26 -4.59 16.36
C GLU A 131 -9.94 -3.78 15.11
N GLY A 132 -8.98 -4.23 14.29
CA GLY A 132 -8.61 -3.59 13.04
C GLY A 132 -7.50 -2.53 13.18
N TYR A 133 -6.90 -2.38 14.34
CA TYR A 133 -5.79 -1.45 14.52
C TYR A 133 -4.49 -2.00 13.89
N ARG A 134 -3.82 -1.14 13.19
CA ARG A 134 -2.58 -1.46 12.48
C ARG A 134 -1.35 -1.17 13.35
N LEU A 135 -0.43 -2.13 13.37
CA LEU A 135 0.86 -1.96 14.02
C LEU A 135 1.79 -1.03 13.24
#